data_a995b38fc1ed34da168d67cdf1fa8816
#
_entry.id   a995b38fc1ed34da168d67cdf1fa8816
#
_cell.length_a   1.000
_cell.length_b   1.000
_cell.length_c   1.000
_cell.angle_alpha   90.00
_cell.angle_beta   90.00
_cell.angle_gamma   90.00
#
_symmetry.space_group_name_H-M   'P 1'
#
loop_
_entity.id
_entity.type
_entity.pdbx_description
1 polymer ?
#
loop_
_entity_poly.entity_id
_entity_poly.type
_entity_poly.pdbx_seq_one_letter_code
_entity_poly.pdbx_strand_id
1 'polypeptide(L)'
;LMIKISNLSKSFSGQTVLDHLNLDIQKGEVVALIGSSGAGKSTFLRSLNYLETPDSGSIQIDDFKVDFSQITQEEILTLRRKLSMVFQQFNLFERRTALDNVKEGLVVVKKLSDEEATEIAKEELAKVGLSDREQHYPRHLSGGQKQRVAIARALAMKPDVLLLDEPTSALDPELVGEVERSIANAAKSGQTMVLVSHDMSFVAQVADKVLFLDKGKIIESGTP
;
A
#
# COMPACT_ATOMS: atom_id res chain seq x y z
N LEU A 1 14.47 4.54 -10.38
CA LEU A 1 14.06 4.14 -9.06
C LEU A 1 14.11 2.62 -8.95
N MET A 2 14.79 2.11 -7.95
CA MET A 2 14.86 0.70 -7.66
C MET A 2 14.64 0.50 -6.17
N ILE A 3 13.78 -0.45 -5.81
CA ILE A 3 13.59 -0.84 -4.42
C ILE A 3 14.25 -2.19 -4.23
N LYS A 4 15.11 -2.29 -3.22
CA LYS A 4 15.80 -3.52 -2.89
C LYS A 4 15.54 -3.91 -1.45
N ILE A 5 14.94 -5.07 -1.27
CA ILE A 5 14.67 -5.66 0.05
C ILE A 5 15.65 -6.81 0.23
N SER A 6 16.40 -6.81 1.33
CA SER A 6 17.46 -7.78 1.57
C SER A 6 17.30 -8.45 2.94
N ASN A 7 17.26 -9.76 2.93
CA ASN A 7 17.27 -10.61 4.13
C ASN A 7 16.24 -10.23 5.19
N LEU A 8 15.04 -9.86 4.76
CA LEU A 8 13.95 -9.45 5.65
C LEU A 8 13.46 -10.67 6.44
N SER A 9 13.56 -10.60 7.76
CA SER A 9 13.17 -11.68 8.66
C SER A 9 12.26 -11.16 9.77
N LYS A 10 11.28 -11.99 10.17
CA LYS A 10 10.38 -11.71 11.27
C LYS A 10 9.90 -13.00 11.91
N SER A 11 9.95 -13.05 13.25
CA SER A 11 9.42 -14.15 14.04
C SER A 11 8.46 -13.62 15.09
N PHE A 12 7.46 -14.43 15.44
CA PHE A 12 6.55 -14.20 16.56
C PHE A 12 6.62 -15.38 17.52
N SER A 13 6.99 -15.10 18.78
CA SER A 13 7.09 -16.13 19.83
C SER A 13 7.90 -17.35 19.40
N GLY A 14 9.04 -17.11 18.76
CA GLY A 14 9.95 -18.15 18.30
C GLY A 14 9.55 -18.82 16.98
N GLN A 15 8.41 -18.47 16.40
CA GLN A 15 7.98 -19.01 15.11
C GLN A 15 8.34 -18.02 13.99
N THR A 16 9.13 -18.49 13.04
CA THR A 16 9.53 -17.68 11.88
C THR A 16 8.35 -17.50 10.92
N VAL A 17 8.03 -16.23 10.63
CA VAL A 17 6.97 -15.86 9.69
C VAL A 17 7.55 -15.35 8.38
N LEU A 18 8.67 -14.61 8.43
CA LEU A 18 9.43 -14.20 7.25
C LEU A 18 10.87 -14.68 7.44
N ASP A 19 11.41 -15.34 6.42
CA ASP A 19 12.70 -16.00 6.50
C ASP A 19 13.64 -15.52 5.40
N HIS A 20 14.45 -14.49 5.72
CA HIS A 20 15.48 -13.92 4.85
C HIS A 20 14.97 -13.60 3.44
N LEU A 21 13.84 -12.90 3.36
CA LEU A 21 13.23 -12.53 2.07
C LEU A 21 14.07 -11.50 1.33
N ASN A 22 14.27 -11.76 0.04
CA ASN A 22 14.94 -10.85 -0.88
C ASN A 22 14.02 -10.55 -2.05
N LEU A 23 13.93 -9.27 -2.42
CA LEU A 23 13.08 -8.83 -3.52
C LEU A 23 13.61 -7.52 -4.09
N ASP A 24 13.69 -7.46 -5.42
CA ASP A 24 13.99 -6.24 -6.15
C ASP A 24 12.75 -5.80 -6.92
N ILE A 25 12.42 -4.51 -6.85
CA ILE A 25 11.26 -3.93 -7.55
C ILE A 25 11.75 -2.75 -8.39
N GLN A 26 11.37 -2.74 -9.66
CA GLN A 26 11.68 -1.65 -10.57
C GLN A 26 10.61 -0.56 -10.51
N LYS A 27 11.00 0.66 -10.82
CA LYS A 27 10.05 1.77 -10.90
C LYS A 27 8.94 1.45 -11.91
N GLY A 28 7.70 1.66 -11.47
CA GLY A 28 6.52 1.39 -12.28
C GLY A 28 6.07 -0.06 -12.29
N GLU A 29 6.83 -0.96 -11.65
CA GLU A 29 6.47 -2.38 -11.59
C GLU A 29 5.37 -2.62 -10.56
N VAL A 30 4.43 -3.47 -10.90
CA VAL A 30 3.41 -4.00 -9.99
C VAL A 30 3.79 -5.42 -9.62
N VAL A 31 4.11 -5.64 -8.36
CA VAL A 31 4.46 -6.95 -7.82
C VAL A 31 3.30 -7.45 -6.98
N ALA A 32 2.77 -8.62 -7.31
CA ALA A 32 1.73 -9.27 -6.53
C ALA A 32 2.31 -10.41 -5.70
N LEU A 33 1.89 -10.48 -4.44
CA LEU A 33 2.18 -11.57 -3.52
C LEU A 33 0.95 -12.45 -3.40
N ILE A 34 1.12 -13.72 -3.71
CA ILE A 34 0.08 -14.73 -3.54
C ILE A 34 0.60 -15.83 -2.62
N GLY A 35 -0.30 -16.66 -2.13
CA GLY A 35 0.04 -17.75 -1.22
C GLY A 35 -1.10 -18.03 -0.27
N SER A 36 -0.97 -19.09 0.51
CA SER A 36 -1.99 -19.49 1.47
C SER A 36 -2.10 -18.49 2.63
N SER A 37 -3.24 -18.51 3.32
CA SER A 37 -3.43 -17.78 4.58
C SER A 37 -2.34 -18.18 5.58
N GLY A 38 -1.77 -17.19 6.27
CA GLY A 38 -0.68 -17.45 7.21
C GLY A 38 0.70 -17.62 6.59
N ALA A 39 0.84 -17.42 5.27
CA ALA A 39 2.13 -17.52 4.59
C ALA A 39 3.06 -16.32 4.86
N GLY A 40 2.58 -15.27 5.53
CA GLY A 40 3.36 -14.09 5.88
C GLY A 40 3.16 -12.88 4.96
N LYS A 41 2.16 -12.91 4.06
CA LYS A 41 1.93 -11.84 3.08
C LYS A 41 1.69 -10.47 3.73
N SER A 42 0.72 -10.38 4.64
CA SER A 42 0.41 -9.12 5.34
C SER A 42 1.56 -8.68 6.24
N THR A 43 2.22 -9.62 6.91
CA THR A 43 3.40 -9.34 7.73
C THR A 43 4.51 -8.74 6.88
N PHE A 44 4.71 -9.27 5.66
CA PHE A 44 5.70 -8.72 4.73
C PHE A 44 5.42 -7.25 4.40
N LEU A 45 4.18 -6.92 4.00
CA LEU A 45 3.81 -5.54 3.69
C LEU A 45 4.00 -4.61 4.89
N ARG A 46 3.50 -5.01 6.05
CA ARG A 46 3.60 -4.21 7.28
C ARG A 46 5.03 -4.02 7.76
N SER A 47 5.89 -4.99 7.49
CA SER A 47 7.31 -4.89 7.81
C SER A 47 8.04 -3.86 6.95
N LEU A 48 7.63 -3.69 5.69
CA LEU A 48 8.28 -2.74 4.78
C LEU A 48 8.17 -1.29 5.26
N ASN A 49 7.03 -0.88 5.83
CA ASN A 49 6.85 0.48 6.33
C ASN A 49 6.90 0.58 7.86
N TYR A 50 7.41 -0.44 8.52
CA TYR A 50 7.62 -0.50 9.97
C TYR A 50 6.33 -0.42 10.79
N LEU A 51 5.21 -0.87 10.25
CA LEU A 51 3.98 -1.12 11.03
C LEU A 51 4.11 -2.39 11.85
N GLU A 52 4.87 -3.35 11.35
CA GLU A 52 5.35 -4.51 12.08
C GLU A 52 6.87 -4.37 12.16
N THR A 53 7.44 -4.58 13.35
CA THR A 53 8.89 -4.44 13.55
C THR A 53 9.63 -5.67 13.00
N PRO A 54 10.40 -5.55 11.90
CA PRO A 54 11.25 -6.66 11.45
C PRO A 54 12.32 -6.98 12.48
N ASP A 55 12.73 -8.25 12.53
CA ASP A 55 13.83 -8.66 13.39
C ASP A 55 15.18 -8.29 12.77
N SER A 56 15.28 -8.39 11.45
CA SER A 56 16.49 -8.07 10.69
C SER A 56 16.17 -7.84 9.23
N GLY A 57 17.17 -7.39 8.49
CA GLY A 57 17.07 -7.11 7.09
C GLY A 57 17.18 -5.62 6.78
N SER A 58 17.13 -5.28 5.50
CA SER A 58 17.25 -3.91 5.05
C SER A 58 16.32 -3.63 3.88
N ILE A 59 15.99 -2.35 3.71
CA ILE A 59 15.31 -1.86 2.52
C ILE A 59 16.08 -0.65 1.96
N GLN A 60 16.21 -0.60 0.65
CA GLN A 60 16.80 0.52 -0.06
C GLN A 60 15.82 1.03 -1.11
N ILE A 61 15.53 2.33 -1.09
CA ILE A 61 14.68 3.02 -2.06
C ILE A 61 15.54 4.13 -2.64
N ASP A 62 16.03 3.96 -3.88
CA ASP A 62 17.04 4.82 -4.48
C ASP A 62 18.28 4.95 -3.57
N ASP A 63 18.58 6.14 -3.09
CA ASP A 63 19.72 6.43 -2.21
C ASP A 63 19.37 6.27 -0.72
N PHE A 64 18.09 6.08 -0.39
CA PHE A 64 17.65 5.90 0.98
C PHE A 64 17.75 4.44 1.36
N LYS A 65 18.64 4.12 2.32
CA LYS A 65 18.84 2.76 2.80
C LYS A 65 18.67 2.69 4.31
N VAL A 66 17.93 1.68 4.77
CA VAL A 66 17.64 1.46 6.18
C VAL A 66 17.97 0.02 6.56
N ASP A 67 18.70 -0.15 7.66
CA ASP A 67 18.87 -1.43 8.34
C ASP A 67 17.82 -1.49 9.46
N PHE A 68 16.91 -2.45 9.38
CA PHE A 68 15.79 -2.54 10.33
C PHE A 68 16.26 -2.84 11.77
N SER A 69 17.43 -3.46 11.95
CA SER A 69 17.96 -3.72 13.30
C SER A 69 18.50 -2.45 13.99
N GLN A 70 18.75 -1.39 13.23
CA GLN A 70 19.33 -0.13 13.71
C GLN A 70 18.54 1.10 13.28
N ILE A 71 17.28 0.93 12.94
CA ILE A 71 16.44 2.00 12.39
C ILE A 71 16.18 3.10 13.42
N THR A 72 16.31 4.36 12.99
CA THR A 72 16.02 5.54 13.82
C THR A 72 14.57 5.99 13.63
N GLN A 73 14.06 6.80 14.56
CA GLN A 73 12.70 7.38 14.42
C GLN A 73 12.57 8.24 13.18
N GLU A 74 13.59 9.00 12.83
CA GLU A 74 13.59 9.81 11.62
C GLU A 74 13.51 8.96 10.36
N GLU A 75 14.26 7.86 10.32
CA GLU A 75 14.23 6.90 9.22
C GLU A 75 12.85 6.23 9.09
N ILE A 76 12.20 5.89 10.21
CA ILE A 76 10.84 5.34 10.21
C ILE A 76 9.86 6.33 9.57
N LEU A 77 9.93 7.60 9.95
CA LEU A 77 9.05 8.63 9.38
C LEU A 77 9.30 8.80 7.87
N THR A 78 10.54 8.82 7.44
CA THR A 78 10.92 8.91 6.02
C THR A 78 10.41 7.71 5.25
N LEU A 79 10.60 6.50 5.80
CA LEU A 79 10.15 5.25 5.20
C LEU A 79 8.63 5.26 4.98
N ARG A 80 7.87 5.69 5.98
CA ARG A 80 6.40 5.77 5.89
C ARG A 80 5.89 6.80 4.90
N ARG A 81 6.66 7.85 4.62
CA ARG A 81 6.33 8.80 3.56
C ARG A 81 6.54 8.20 2.16
N LYS A 82 7.56 7.36 2.02
CA LYS A 82 7.90 6.71 0.76
C LYS A 82 7.01 5.52 0.44
N LEU A 83 6.48 4.86 1.46
CA LEU A 83 5.69 3.64 1.35
C LEU A 83 4.30 3.87 1.95
N SER A 84 3.38 4.35 1.15
CA SER A 84 1.98 4.49 1.60
C SER A 84 1.27 3.15 1.54
N MET A 85 0.34 2.93 2.49
CA MET A 85 -0.37 1.67 2.60
C MET A 85 -1.88 1.84 2.54
N VAL A 86 -2.53 0.94 1.80
CA VAL A 86 -3.98 0.78 1.77
C VAL A 86 -4.31 -0.53 2.47
N PHE A 87 -5.17 -0.47 3.47
CA PHE A 87 -5.51 -1.59 4.32
C PHE A 87 -6.78 -2.30 3.85
N GLN A 88 -6.97 -3.53 4.30
CA GLN A 88 -8.21 -4.29 4.12
C GLN A 88 -9.41 -3.54 4.71
N GLN A 89 -9.24 -2.96 5.90
CA GLN A 89 -10.20 -2.05 6.52
C GLN A 89 -9.75 -0.62 6.23
N PHE A 90 -10.66 0.21 5.84
CA PHE A 90 -10.39 1.51 5.21
C PHE A 90 -9.59 2.49 6.05
N ASN A 91 -9.72 2.43 7.38
CA ASN A 91 -9.00 3.29 8.34
C ASN A 91 -9.18 4.80 8.10
N LEU A 92 -10.39 5.19 7.71
CA LEU A 92 -10.71 6.60 7.53
C LEU A 92 -11.01 7.26 8.88
N PHE A 93 -10.74 8.56 8.95
CA PHE A 93 -11.17 9.39 10.07
C PHE A 93 -12.68 9.61 9.98
N GLU A 94 -13.43 8.97 10.87
CA GLU A 94 -14.90 8.95 10.81
C GLU A 94 -15.56 10.33 10.95
N ARG A 95 -14.89 11.26 11.60
CA ARG A 95 -15.37 12.63 11.84
C ARG A 95 -14.85 13.64 10.82
N ARG A 96 -14.29 13.15 9.71
CA ARG A 96 -13.77 13.99 8.63
C ARG A 96 -14.42 13.61 7.31
N THR A 97 -14.64 14.61 6.46
CA THR A 97 -15.17 14.38 5.11
C THR A 97 -14.17 13.57 4.27
N ALA A 98 -14.61 13.08 3.12
CA ALA A 98 -13.71 12.44 2.16
C ALA A 98 -12.56 13.37 1.77
N LEU A 99 -12.85 14.63 1.48
CA LEU A 99 -11.84 15.64 1.15
C LEU A 99 -10.83 15.80 2.30
N ASP A 100 -11.29 15.98 3.53
CA ASP A 100 -10.41 16.18 4.68
C ASP A 100 -9.58 14.93 5.00
N ASN A 101 -10.12 13.74 4.77
CA ASN A 101 -9.37 12.49 4.90
C ASN A 101 -8.16 12.47 3.94
N VAL A 102 -8.34 12.91 2.70
CA VAL A 102 -7.25 12.94 1.71
C VAL A 102 -6.27 14.08 2.02
N LYS A 103 -6.75 15.22 2.51
CA LYS A 103 -5.90 16.38 2.85
C LYS A 103 -4.99 16.15 4.05
N GLU A 104 -5.38 15.31 4.98
CA GLU A 104 -4.72 15.19 6.29
C GLU A 104 -3.20 15.05 6.21
N GLY A 105 -2.72 14.07 5.46
CA GLY A 105 -1.28 13.84 5.31
C GLY A 105 -0.57 14.99 4.61
N LEU A 106 -1.25 15.65 3.69
CA LEU A 106 -0.70 16.78 2.95
C LEU A 106 -0.45 17.99 3.85
N VAL A 107 -1.38 18.25 4.77
CA VAL A 107 -1.29 19.37 5.70
C VAL A 107 -0.36 19.04 6.86
N VAL A 108 -0.56 17.89 7.51
CA VAL A 108 0.14 17.53 8.76
C VAL A 108 1.57 17.06 8.49
N VAL A 109 1.77 16.21 7.50
CA VAL A 109 3.07 15.59 7.22
C VAL A 109 3.89 16.42 6.23
N LYS A 110 3.29 16.77 5.08
CA LYS A 110 3.99 17.52 4.03
C LYS A 110 3.99 19.03 4.26
N LYS A 111 3.25 19.51 5.25
CA LYS A 111 3.18 20.94 5.60
C LYS A 111 2.74 21.86 4.47
N LEU A 112 1.90 21.34 3.57
CA LEU A 112 1.32 22.15 2.49
C LEU A 112 0.27 23.12 3.08
N SER A 113 0.02 24.22 2.38
CA SER A 113 -1.08 25.11 2.71
C SER A 113 -2.42 24.39 2.52
N ASP A 114 -3.46 24.89 3.18
CA ASP A 114 -4.80 24.33 3.03
C ASP A 114 -5.27 24.40 1.57
N GLU A 115 -4.97 25.47 0.87
CA GLU A 115 -5.31 25.65 -0.53
C GLU A 115 -4.64 24.63 -1.43
N GLU A 116 -3.34 24.45 -1.29
CA GLU A 116 -2.56 23.45 -2.06
C GLU A 116 -3.05 22.03 -1.78
N ALA A 117 -3.27 21.71 -0.49
CA ALA A 117 -3.76 20.39 -0.09
C ALA A 117 -5.15 20.11 -0.65
N THR A 118 -6.05 21.12 -0.64
CA THR A 118 -7.39 21.00 -1.19
C THR A 118 -7.35 20.70 -2.69
N GLU A 119 -6.52 21.40 -3.43
CA GLU A 119 -6.41 21.21 -4.88
C GLU A 119 -5.91 19.78 -5.21
N ILE A 120 -4.87 19.32 -4.54
CA ILE A 120 -4.34 17.96 -4.71
C ILE A 120 -5.40 16.92 -4.32
N ALA A 121 -6.06 17.10 -3.18
CA ALA A 121 -7.07 16.16 -2.70
C ALA A 121 -8.26 16.05 -3.68
N LYS A 122 -8.71 17.16 -4.25
CA LYS A 122 -9.77 17.15 -5.25
C LYS A 122 -9.37 16.40 -6.51
N GLU A 123 -8.15 16.59 -6.98
CA GLU A 123 -7.62 15.86 -8.13
C GLU A 123 -7.58 14.36 -7.88
N GLU A 124 -7.10 13.95 -6.71
CA GLU A 124 -7.02 12.52 -6.37
C GLU A 124 -8.39 11.88 -6.20
N LEU A 125 -9.35 12.58 -5.59
CA LEU A 125 -10.74 12.12 -5.52
C LEU A 125 -11.38 12.00 -6.88
N ALA A 126 -11.11 12.94 -7.80
CA ALA A 126 -11.60 12.87 -9.17
C ALA A 126 -11.07 11.62 -9.90
N LYS A 127 -9.80 11.29 -9.73
CA LYS A 127 -9.17 10.10 -10.34
C LYS A 127 -9.84 8.79 -9.91
N VAL A 128 -10.41 8.74 -8.72
CA VAL A 128 -11.13 7.56 -8.22
C VAL A 128 -12.65 7.69 -8.35
N GLY A 129 -13.12 8.70 -9.08
CA GLY A 129 -14.55 8.87 -9.40
C GLY A 129 -15.40 9.39 -8.24
N LEU A 130 -14.82 10.16 -7.31
CA LEU A 130 -15.51 10.64 -6.12
C LEU A 130 -15.61 12.17 -6.03
N SER A 131 -15.57 12.89 -7.18
CA SER A 131 -15.71 14.35 -7.18
C SER A 131 -17.03 14.83 -6.57
N ASP A 132 -18.09 14.03 -6.69
CA ASP A 132 -19.40 14.34 -6.14
C ASP A 132 -19.60 13.88 -4.69
N ARG A 133 -18.55 13.36 -4.04
CA ARG A 133 -18.59 12.84 -2.67
C ARG A 133 -17.58 13.52 -1.74
N GLU A 134 -16.96 14.60 -2.15
CA GLU A 134 -15.90 15.30 -1.40
C GLU A 134 -16.33 15.69 0.02
N GLN A 135 -17.57 16.10 0.19
CA GLN A 135 -18.10 16.59 1.47
C GLN A 135 -18.83 15.51 2.29
N HIS A 136 -18.81 14.25 1.82
CA HIS A 136 -19.44 13.15 2.54
C HIS A 136 -18.53 12.63 3.65
N TYR A 137 -19.14 12.27 4.77
CA TYR A 137 -18.47 11.56 5.86
C TYR A 137 -18.46 10.05 5.57
N PRO A 138 -17.49 9.31 6.14
CA PRO A 138 -17.41 7.86 5.90
C PRO A 138 -18.71 7.11 6.15
N ARG A 139 -19.49 7.47 7.17
CA ARG A 139 -20.79 6.84 7.47
C ARG A 139 -21.80 6.98 6.34
N HIS A 140 -21.60 7.90 5.42
CA HIS A 140 -22.48 8.14 4.26
C HIS A 140 -21.90 7.60 2.96
N LEU A 141 -20.81 6.85 3.04
CA LEU A 141 -20.14 6.24 1.88
C LEU A 141 -20.30 4.72 1.91
N SER A 142 -20.43 4.11 0.72
CA SER A 142 -20.35 2.65 0.61
C SER A 142 -18.95 2.16 0.95
N GLY A 143 -18.79 0.86 1.20
CA GLY A 143 -17.49 0.27 1.44
C GLY A 143 -16.50 0.52 0.28
N GLY A 144 -16.96 0.38 -0.96
CA GLY A 144 -16.15 0.67 -2.14
C GLY A 144 -15.74 2.13 -2.24
N GLN A 145 -16.65 3.05 -1.92
CA GLN A 145 -16.34 4.48 -1.87
C GLN A 145 -15.32 4.80 -0.78
N LYS A 146 -15.48 4.23 0.42
CA LYS A 146 -14.50 4.39 1.51
C LYS A 146 -13.12 3.91 1.10
N GLN A 147 -13.04 2.76 0.43
CA GLN A 147 -11.75 2.23 -0.02
C GLN A 147 -11.13 3.10 -1.10
N ARG A 148 -11.94 3.65 -2.00
CA ARG A 148 -11.43 4.60 -3.00
C ARG A 148 -10.94 5.91 -2.36
N VAL A 149 -11.56 6.38 -1.29
CA VAL A 149 -11.03 7.51 -0.50
C VAL A 149 -9.66 7.13 0.11
N ALA A 150 -9.54 5.93 0.66
CA ALA A 150 -8.27 5.46 1.23
C ALA A 150 -7.17 5.38 0.16
N ILE A 151 -7.49 4.92 -1.04
CA ILE A 151 -6.56 4.90 -2.19
C ILE A 151 -6.15 6.33 -2.57
N ALA A 152 -7.11 7.24 -2.70
CA ALA A 152 -6.83 8.64 -3.01
C ALA A 152 -5.94 9.29 -1.95
N ARG A 153 -6.19 9.02 -0.68
CA ARG A 153 -5.39 9.50 0.45
C ARG A 153 -3.94 9.02 0.34
N ALA A 154 -3.75 7.74 0.05
CA ALA A 154 -2.42 7.16 -0.10
C ALA A 154 -1.67 7.76 -1.30
N LEU A 155 -2.33 7.88 -2.46
CA LEU A 155 -1.74 8.42 -3.69
C LEU A 155 -1.45 9.91 -3.60
N ALA A 156 -2.24 10.66 -2.83
CA ALA A 156 -2.02 12.10 -2.62
C ALA A 156 -0.65 12.38 -2.00
N MET A 157 -0.12 11.46 -1.21
CA MET A 157 1.20 11.57 -0.59
C MET A 157 2.34 11.39 -1.59
N LYS A 158 2.05 11.01 -2.83
CA LYS A 158 3.03 10.71 -3.89
C LYS A 158 4.11 9.73 -3.41
N PRO A 159 3.69 8.53 -2.96
CA PRO A 159 4.65 7.56 -2.45
C PRO A 159 5.53 7.00 -3.57
N ASP A 160 6.73 6.56 -3.21
CA ASP A 160 7.57 5.79 -4.14
C ASP A 160 6.94 4.43 -4.43
N VAL A 161 6.30 3.81 -3.42
CA VAL A 161 5.59 2.54 -3.56
C VAL A 161 4.25 2.60 -2.84
N LEU A 162 3.21 2.13 -3.51
CA LEU A 162 1.90 1.90 -2.89
C LEU A 162 1.80 0.43 -2.47
N LEU A 163 1.59 0.22 -1.17
CA LEU A 163 1.39 -1.11 -0.59
C LEU A 163 -0.11 -1.35 -0.42
N LEU A 164 -0.62 -2.46 -0.97
CA LEU A 164 -2.04 -2.79 -0.94
C LEU A 164 -2.24 -4.15 -0.28
N ASP A 165 -2.85 -4.15 0.91
CA ASP A 165 -3.08 -5.36 1.70
C ASP A 165 -4.53 -5.81 1.58
N GLU A 166 -4.79 -6.70 0.63
CA GLU A 166 -6.13 -7.23 0.33
C GLU A 166 -7.20 -6.13 0.24
N PRO A 167 -7.05 -5.19 -0.69
CA PRO A 167 -7.86 -3.98 -0.70
C PRO A 167 -9.35 -4.19 -0.95
N THR A 168 -9.76 -5.36 -1.43
CA THR A 168 -11.18 -5.66 -1.75
C THR A 168 -11.79 -6.77 -0.90
N SER A 169 -11.03 -7.39 0.02
CA SER A 169 -11.50 -8.59 0.73
C SER A 169 -12.64 -8.30 1.72
N ALA A 170 -12.77 -7.07 2.20
CA ALA A 170 -13.85 -6.67 3.11
C ALA A 170 -15.08 -6.11 2.38
N LEU A 171 -15.09 -6.14 1.03
CA LEU A 171 -16.17 -5.55 0.23
C LEU A 171 -17.16 -6.60 -0.25
N ASP A 172 -18.42 -6.17 -0.40
CA ASP A 172 -19.40 -6.95 -1.13
C ASP A 172 -18.99 -7.11 -2.59
N PRO A 173 -19.28 -8.25 -3.25
CA PRO A 173 -18.81 -8.52 -4.61
C PRO A 173 -19.14 -7.43 -5.63
N GLU A 174 -20.31 -6.77 -5.52
CA GLU A 174 -20.72 -5.71 -6.45
C GLU A 174 -19.90 -4.43 -6.31
N LEU A 175 -19.15 -4.26 -5.21
CA LEU A 175 -18.34 -3.06 -4.93
C LEU A 175 -16.87 -3.24 -5.34
N VAL A 176 -16.45 -4.46 -5.64
CA VAL A 176 -15.04 -4.80 -5.92
C VAL A 176 -14.52 -4.15 -7.19
N GLY A 177 -15.33 -4.18 -8.27
CA GLY A 177 -14.89 -3.76 -9.60
C GLY A 177 -14.40 -2.32 -9.68
N GLU A 178 -15.05 -1.40 -8.99
CA GLU A 178 -14.66 0.02 -9.02
C GLU A 178 -13.36 0.28 -8.24
N VAL A 179 -13.16 -0.44 -7.15
CA VAL A 179 -11.90 -0.35 -6.39
C VAL A 179 -10.75 -0.92 -7.21
N GLU A 180 -10.95 -2.07 -7.84
CA GLU A 180 -9.95 -2.67 -8.72
C GLU A 180 -9.62 -1.77 -9.91
N ARG A 181 -10.61 -1.11 -10.48
CA ARG A 181 -10.39 -0.16 -11.57
C ARG A 181 -9.53 1.02 -11.12
N SER A 182 -9.76 1.55 -9.92
CA SER A 182 -8.96 2.64 -9.36
C SER A 182 -7.50 2.22 -9.17
N ILE A 183 -7.26 1.00 -8.69
CA ILE A 183 -5.91 0.45 -8.55
C ILE A 183 -5.26 0.26 -9.92
N ALA A 184 -5.98 -0.31 -10.87
CA ALA A 184 -5.48 -0.50 -12.24
C ALA A 184 -5.12 0.82 -12.93
N ASN A 185 -5.92 1.87 -12.73
CA ASN A 185 -5.64 3.19 -13.27
C ASN A 185 -4.36 3.79 -12.67
N ALA A 186 -4.15 3.63 -11.38
CA ALA A 186 -2.91 4.08 -10.73
C ALA A 186 -1.70 3.31 -11.27
N ALA A 187 -1.84 2.00 -11.49
CA ALA A 187 -0.79 1.18 -12.09
C ALA A 187 -0.43 1.67 -13.49
N LYS A 188 -1.43 1.96 -14.32
CA LYS A 188 -1.25 2.49 -15.69
C LYS A 188 -0.57 3.86 -15.69
N SER A 189 -0.75 4.65 -14.65
CA SER A 189 -0.10 5.94 -14.47
C SER A 189 1.37 5.82 -14.07
N GLY A 190 1.88 4.62 -13.87
CA GLY A 190 3.28 4.36 -13.54
C GLY A 190 3.56 4.19 -12.05
N GLN A 191 2.55 4.10 -11.20
CA GLN A 191 2.73 3.89 -9.76
C GLN A 191 3.31 2.51 -9.49
N THR A 192 4.44 2.47 -8.81
CA THR A 192 5.03 1.22 -8.30
C THR A 192 4.15 0.68 -7.17
N MET A 193 3.86 -0.61 -7.19
CA MET A 193 2.95 -1.23 -6.23
C MET A 193 3.46 -2.58 -5.75
N VAL A 194 3.13 -2.91 -4.49
CA VAL A 194 3.17 -4.27 -3.98
C VAL A 194 1.74 -4.61 -3.53
N LEU A 195 1.16 -5.62 -4.15
CA LEU A 195 -0.24 -6.00 -3.97
C LEU A 195 -0.34 -7.39 -3.35
N VAL A 196 -1.06 -7.50 -2.24
CA VAL A 196 -1.52 -8.78 -1.69
C VAL A 196 -3.00 -8.94 -2.05
N SER A 197 -3.35 -9.98 -2.78
CA SER A 197 -4.73 -10.25 -3.20
C SER A 197 -4.98 -11.75 -3.35
N HIS A 198 -6.22 -12.16 -3.10
CA HIS A 198 -6.72 -13.49 -3.40
C HIS A 198 -7.48 -13.53 -4.74
N ASP A 199 -7.73 -12.39 -5.35
CA ASP A 199 -8.39 -12.31 -6.65
C ASP A 199 -7.36 -12.52 -7.76
N MET A 200 -7.26 -13.78 -8.21
CA MET A 200 -6.27 -14.15 -9.22
C MET A 200 -6.54 -13.51 -10.58
N SER A 201 -7.79 -13.25 -10.92
CA SER A 201 -8.15 -12.54 -12.15
C SER A 201 -7.60 -11.12 -12.14
N PHE A 202 -7.75 -10.43 -11.02
CA PHE A 202 -7.22 -9.09 -10.85
C PHE A 202 -5.69 -9.07 -10.86
N VAL A 203 -5.07 -10.01 -10.15
CA VAL A 203 -3.61 -10.16 -10.15
C VAL A 203 -3.09 -10.35 -11.58
N ALA A 204 -3.71 -11.24 -12.35
CA ALA A 204 -3.33 -11.47 -13.74
C ALA A 204 -3.48 -10.22 -14.61
N GLN A 205 -4.45 -9.37 -14.30
CA GLN A 205 -4.72 -8.14 -15.05
C GLN A 205 -3.68 -7.04 -14.79
N VAL A 206 -3.24 -6.87 -13.53
CA VAL A 206 -2.45 -5.69 -13.13
C VAL A 206 -0.99 -5.97 -12.83
N ALA A 207 -0.63 -7.19 -12.43
CA ALA A 207 0.73 -7.51 -11.99
C ALA A 207 1.68 -7.70 -13.15
N ASP A 208 2.89 -7.18 -13.00
CA ASP A 208 4.02 -7.45 -13.89
C ASP A 208 4.79 -8.67 -13.42
N LYS A 209 4.82 -8.89 -12.12
CA LYS A 209 5.51 -9.99 -11.45
C LYS A 209 4.63 -10.56 -10.36
N VAL A 210 4.58 -11.87 -10.26
CA VAL A 210 3.87 -12.58 -9.20
C VAL A 210 4.86 -13.41 -8.39
N LEU A 211 4.78 -13.28 -7.07
CA LEU A 211 5.60 -14.03 -6.13
C LEU A 211 4.71 -14.94 -5.30
N PHE A 212 5.04 -16.21 -5.27
CA PHE A 212 4.37 -17.17 -4.41
C PHE A 212 5.12 -17.29 -3.09
N LEU A 213 4.45 -16.89 -2.01
CA LEU A 213 4.99 -16.93 -0.66
C LEU A 213 4.44 -18.14 0.08
N ASP A 214 5.31 -18.94 0.66
CA ASP A 214 4.94 -20.08 1.50
C ASP A 214 5.90 -20.18 2.69
N LYS A 215 5.33 -20.29 3.87
CA LYS A 215 6.08 -20.44 5.14
C LYS A 215 7.21 -19.42 5.27
N GLY A 216 6.94 -18.18 4.89
CA GLY A 216 7.89 -17.08 5.03
C GLY A 216 8.96 -17.01 3.96
N LYS A 217 8.85 -17.81 2.90
CA LYS A 217 9.83 -17.84 1.79
C LYS A 217 9.13 -17.64 0.44
N ILE A 218 9.83 -16.96 -0.46
CA ILE A 218 9.40 -16.87 -1.86
C ILE A 218 9.87 -18.16 -2.52
N ILE A 219 8.92 -19.04 -2.87
CA ILE A 219 9.23 -20.35 -3.46
C ILE A 219 9.11 -20.36 -4.98
N GLU A 220 8.43 -19.39 -5.56
CA GLU A 220 8.26 -19.28 -7.00
C GLU A 220 8.04 -17.81 -7.38
N SER A 221 8.53 -17.40 -8.53
CA SER A 221 8.30 -16.07 -9.09
C SER A 221 8.22 -16.12 -10.59
N GLY A 222 7.41 -15.24 -11.18
CA GLY A 222 7.25 -15.18 -12.63
C GLY A 222 6.27 -14.10 -13.05
N THR A 223 5.94 -14.11 -14.34
CA THR A 223 4.86 -13.30 -14.89
C THR A 223 3.52 -13.95 -14.63
N PRO A 224 2.40 -13.19 -14.63
CA PRO A 224 1.06 -13.74 -14.45
C PRO A 224 0.67 -14.76 -15.51
#